data_72dcc210a551c9eff44fe5d8a7a911a0
#
_entry.id   72dcc210a551c9eff44fe5d8a7a911a0
#
_cell.length_a   1.000
_cell.length_b   1.000
_cell.length_c   1.000
_cell.angle_alpha   90.00
_cell.angle_beta   90.00
_cell.angle_gamma   90.00
#
_symmetry.space_group_name_H-M   'P 1'
#
loop_
_entity.id
_entity.type
_entity.pdbx_description
1 polymer ?
#
loop_
_entity_poly.entity_id
_entity_poly.type
_entity_poly.pdbx_seq_one_letter_code
_entity_poly.pdbx_strand_id
1 'polypeptide(L)'
;MRRPGHDNMAAMTERLARRLKVLVLAPPLQAVGGIQNYVQTLFAALQNVLGEDSARIVAVPGGAQRRSDGSSALPPFVKLRFLAAACAAAISWSPDLIICAHVGVAPAGRIIQKLTRIPYWVILYGIEVWGELSPAKQKALRATQRLVSITRFTLNATIARHSLGDPRALILPPTLPREKTPVPATTRMPLDDGQPPPMVLTVGRVASSERYKGHDVMLEAWPSVLRRLPDAVYWIVGGGDDLARLEAKARELGIAASVRFPGPVSSEELAVCYHRCCVFAMPARTELDARTPRGEGFGIVYLEAMAHGKPVVGPRMGAPAEFIRDGEHGLLVDPSSASEVSDALIELLGDPERARRMGEAAKQFVTSEFSFESFCKRLREGLQE
;
A
#
# COMPACT_ATOMS: atom_id res chain seq x y z
N MET A 1 -42.96 1.49 -27.11
CA MET A 1 -43.17 0.93 -25.75
C MET A 1 -41.81 0.73 -25.09
N ARG A 2 -41.42 1.64 -24.20
CA ARG A 2 -40.19 1.52 -23.38
C ARG A 2 -40.52 0.60 -22.19
N ARG A 3 -39.70 -0.39 -21.93
CA ARG A 3 -39.87 -1.30 -20.76
C ARG A 3 -39.55 -0.52 -19.47
N PRO A 4 -40.48 -0.38 -18.51
CA PRO A 4 -40.23 0.26 -17.23
C PRO A 4 -39.71 -0.84 -16.24
N GLY A 5 -38.44 -1.08 -16.17
CA GLY A 5 -37.94 -2.10 -15.26
C GLY A 5 -36.55 -1.83 -14.72
N HIS A 6 -35.66 -1.24 -15.49
CA HIS A 6 -34.25 -1.05 -15.08
C HIS A 6 -34.03 0.17 -14.17
N ASP A 7 -34.75 1.29 -14.41
CA ASP A 7 -34.58 2.51 -13.61
C ASP A 7 -35.09 2.35 -12.17
N ASN A 8 -36.12 1.52 -11.98
CA ASN A 8 -36.76 1.35 -10.66
C ASN A 8 -35.91 0.42 -9.75
N MET A 9 -35.21 -0.53 -10.34
CA MET A 9 -34.33 -1.43 -9.58
C MET A 9 -33.03 -0.70 -9.16
N ALA A 10 -32.44 0.12 -10.01
CA ALA A 10 -31.29 0.95 -9.69
C ALA A 10 -31.63 1.98 -8.57
N ALA A 11 -32.78 2.65 -8.67
CA ALA A 11 -33.22 3.60 -7.65
C ALA A 11 -33.60 2.92 -6.32
N MET A 12 -34.14 1.69 -6.35
CA MET A 12 -34.44 0.90 -5.15
C MET A 12 -33.16 0.38 -4.50
N THR A 13 -32.15 -0.05 -5.28
CA THR A 13 -30.84 -0.46 -4.82
C THR A 13 -30.07 0.73 -4.22
N GLU A 14 -30.16 1.90 -4.84
CA GLU A 14 -29.58 3.15 -4.32
C GLU A 14 -30.22 3.62 -3.01
N ARG A 15 -31.56 3.45 -2.84
CA ARG A 15 -32.27 3.75 -1.59
C ARG A 15 -31.94 2.76 -0.46
N LEU A 16 -31.71 1.48 -0.78
CA LEU A 16 -31.29 0.46 0.19
C LEU A 16 -29.86 0.68 0.66
N ALA A 17 -28.94 1.02 -0.25
CA ALA A 17 -27.55 1.34 0.08
C ALA A 17 -27.43 2.57 1.01
N ARG A 18 -28.25 3.61 0.81
CA ARG A 18 -28.26 4.83 1.65
C ARG A 18 -28.76 4.62 3.09
N ARG A 19 -29.26 3.43 3.46
CA ARG A 19 -29.68 3.11 4.83
C ARG A 19 -28.71 2.23 5.60
N LEU A 20 -27.69 1.69 4.93
CA LEU A 20 -26.73 0.78 5.55
C LEU A 20 -25.84 1.54 6.55
N LYS A 21 -25.82 1.10 7.80
CA LYS A 21 -24.94 1.64 8.85
C LYS A 21 -23.71 0.75 9.00
N VAL A 22 -22.53 1.32 8.94
CA VAL A 22 -21.25 0.58 9.00
C VAL A 22 -20.41 1.04 10.18
N LEU A 23 -20.08 0.12 11.08
CA LEU A 23 -19.15 0.35 12.18
C LEU A 23 -17.75 -0.12 11.78
N VAL A 24 -16.78 0.80 11.71
CA VAL A 24 -15.38 0.48 11.43
C VAL A 24 -14.62 0.27 12.73
N LEU A 25 -14.05 -0.91 12.93
CA LEU A 25 -13.11 -1.20 14.01
C LEU A 25 -11.69 -1.03 13.48
N ALA A 26 -10.96 -0.06 14.00
CA ALA A 26 -9.66 0.34 13.47
C ALA A 26 -8.50 0.04 14.42
N PRO A 27 -7.29 -0.21 13.90
CA PRO A 27 -6.06 -0.16 14.69
C PRO A 27 -5.80 1.28 15.19
N PRO A 28 -4.73 1.53 15.98
CA PRO A 28 -4.39 2.89 16.38
C PRO A 28 -4.19 3.80 15.16
N LEU A 29 -4.82 4.98 15.16
CA LEU A 29 -4.82 5.91 14.01
C LEU A 29 -3.84 7.08 14.16
N GLN A 30 -3.16 7.20 15.32
CA GLN A 30 -2.24 8.32 15.59
C GLN A 30 -0.88 8.21 14.87
N ALA A 31 -0.52 7.02 14.40
CA ALA A 31 0.69 6.84 13.61
C ALA A 31 0.44 7.24 12.15
N VAL A 32 1.44 7.81 11.49
CA VAL A 32 1.41 8.03 10.03
C VAL A 32 1.87 6.75 9.34
N GLY A 33 1.07 6.19 8.44
CA GLY A 33 1.41 4.98 7.71
C GLY A 33 0.33 4.56 6.71
N GLY A 34 0.67 3.62 5.83
CA GLY A 34 -0.23 3.17 4.76
C GLY A 34 -1.57 2.63 5.26
N ILE A 35 -1.57 1.87 6.37
CA ILE A 35 -2.81 1.34 6.97
C ILE A 35 -3.71 2.45 7.49
N GLN A 36 -3.13 3.45 8.17
CA GLN A 36 -3.89 4.59 8.71
C GLN A 36 -4.51 5.42 7.58
N ASN A 37 -3.75 5.72 6.54
CA ASN A 37 -4.25 6.43 5.35
C ASN A 37 -5.37 5.63 4.66
N TYR A 38 -5.20 4.31 4.53
CA TYR A 38 -6.24 3.45 3.98
C TYR A 38 -7.53 3.48 4.80
N VAL A 39 -7.45 3.41 6.14
CA VAL A 39 -8.62 3.48 7.02
C VAL A 39 -9.34 4.81 6.91
N GLN A 40 -8.60 5.92 6.80
CA GLN A 40 -9.19 7.24 6.56
C GLN A 40 -9.88 7.32 5.20
N THR A 41 -9.26 6.80 4.16
CA THR A 41 -9.85 6.72 2.81
C THR A 41 -11.12 5.86 2.82
N LEU A 42 -11.08 4.70 3.45
CA LEU A 42 -12.25 3.82 3.59
C LEU A 42 -13.40 4.54 4.32
N PHE A 43 -13.09 5.23 5.42
CA PHE A 43 -14.11 5.96 6.19
C PHE A 43 -14.74 7.08 5.35
N ALA A 44 -13.93 7.87 4.66
CA ALA A 44 -14.44 8.91 3.75
C ALA A 44 -15.26 8.31 2.58
N ALA A 45 -14.85 7.16 2.05
CA ALA A 45 -15.58 6.47 0.99
C ALA A 45 -16.92 5.92 1.47
N LEU A 46 -16.98 5.36 2.69
CA LEU A 46 -18.24 4.93 3.30
C LEU A 46 -19.21 6.10 3.45
N GLN A 47 -18.76 7.25 3.94
CA GLN A 47 -19.57 8.46 4.04
C GLN A 47 -20.02 8.97 2.67
N ASN A 48 -19.16 8.93 1.66
CA ASN A 48 -19.50 9.33 0.29
C ASN A 48 -20.55 8.41 -0.33
N VAL A 49 -20.43 7.10 -0.12
CA VAL A 49 -21.30 6.08 -0.75
C VAL A 49 -22.64 5.95 -0.04
N LEU A 50 -22.65 6.05 1.29
CA LEU A 50 -23.81 5.72 2.14
C LEU A 50 -24.47 6.96 2.78
N GLY A 51 -23.76 8.10 2.84
CA GLY A 51 -24.14 9.33 3.54
C GLY A 51 -23.33 9.55 4.82
N GLU A 52 -23.21 10.81 5.25
CA GLU A 52 -22.32 11.23 6.34
C GLU A 52 -22.57 10.51 7.67
N ASP A 53 -23.83 10.26 8.02
CA ASP A 53 -24.21 9.62 9.28
C ASP A 53 -24.19 8.08 9.24
N SER A 54 -23.85 7.49 8.10
CA SER A 54 -23.91 6.04 7.85
C SER A 54 -22.67 5.28 8.31
N ALA A 55 -21.61 5.97 8.70
CA ALA A 55 -20.37 5.34 9.14
C ALA A 55 -19.91 5.89 10.50
N ARG A 56 -19.48 4.99 11.39
CA ARG A 56 -18.80 5.33 12.64
C ARG A 56 -17.51 4.55 12.77
N ILE A 57 -16.53 5.13 13.47
CA ILE A 57 -15.25 4.48 13.71
C ILE A 57 -14.96 4.35 15.20
N VAL A 58 -14.54 3.16 15.63
CA VAL A 58 -13.98 2.89 16.94
C VAL A 58 -12.54 2.40 16.74
N ALA A 59 -11.59 3.22 17.14
CA ALA A 59 -10.17 2.89 17.02
C ALA A 59 -9.60 2.38 18.34
N VAL A 60 -8.61 1.50 18.24
CA VAL A 60 -7.80 1.11 19.39
C VAL A 60 -7.13 2.37 19.96
N PRO A 61 -7.27 2.66 21.28
CA PRO A 61 -6.61 3.81 21.88
C PRO A 61 -5.10 3.80 21.63
N GLY A 62 -4.54 4.95 21.25
CA GLY A 62 -3.09 5.12 21.05
C GLY A 62 -2.32 4.97 22.35
N GLY A 63 -1.06 4.53 22.26
CA GLY A 63 -0.17 4.31 23.40
C GLY A 63 0.56 2.97 23.39
N ALA A 64 0.48 2.20 22.31
CA ALA A 64 1.34 1.03 22.14
C ALA A 64 2.79 1.48 21.90
N GLN A 65 3.59 1.57 22.94
CA GLN A 65 5.04 1.62 22.80
C GLN A 65 5.48 0.38 22.03
N ARG A 66 6.16 0.57 20.90
CA ARG A 66 6.90 -0.51 20.26
C ARG A 66 7.88 -1.06 21.30
N ARG A 67 7.76 -2.34 21.63
CA ARG A 67 8.80 -3.03 22.38
C ARG A 67 10.07 -3.09 21.55
N SER A 68 11.21 -3.08 22.21
CA SER A 68 12.54 -3.22 21.60
C SER A 68 12.71 -4.48 20.73
N ASP A 69 11.81 -5.47 20.87
CA ASP A 69 11.76 -6.72 20.09
C ASP A 69 10.89 -6.62 18.83
N GLY A 70 10.40 -5.42 18.48
CA GLY A 70 9.54 -5.20 17.30
C GLY A 70 8.09 -5.69 17.46
N SER A 71 7.73 -6.33 18.57
CA SER A 71 6.37 -6.82 18.83
C SER A 71 5.50 -5.73 19.45
N SER A 72 4.40 -5.38 18.82
CA SER A 72 3.40 -4.43 19.31
C SER A 72 2.24 -5.16 20.01
N ALA A 73 2.52 -5.90 21.09
CA ALA A 73 1.44 -6.49 21.88
C ALA A 73 0.77 -5.38 22.71
N LEU A 74 -0.47 -5.03 22.34
CA LEU A 74 -1.30 -4.13 23.16
C LEU A 74 -1.50 -4.69 24.56
N PRO A 75 -1.37 -3.86 25.61
CA PRO A 75 -1.67 -4.27 26.97
C PRO A 75 -3.09 -4.84 27.10
N PRO A 76 -3.32 -5.85 27.97
CA PRO A 76 -4.64 -6.48 28.12
C PRO A 76 -5.77 -5.49 28.43
N PHE A 77 -5.51 -4.47 29.25
CA PHE A 77 -6.50 -3.44 29.60
C PHE A 77 -6.88 -2.57 28.39
N VAL A 78 -5.94 -2.28 27.45
CA VAL A 78 -6.24 -1.53 26.22
C VAL A 78 -7.14 -2.36 25.31
N LYS A 79 -6.87 -3.66 25.19
CA LYS A 79 -7.73 -4.60 24.44
C LYS A 79 -9.13 -4.67 25.02
N LEU A 80 -9.24 -4.74 26.35
CA LEU A 80 -10.54 -4.79 27.04
C LEU A 80 -11.32 -3.49 26.86
N ARG A 81 -10.67 -2.32 27.04
CA ARG A 81 -11.32 -1.01 26.81
C ARG A 81 -11.80 -0.86 25.37
N PHE A 82 -10.98 -1.27 24.41
CA PHE A 82 -11.37 -1.27 23.00
C PHE A 82 -12.58 -2.17 22.74
N LEU A 83 -12.54 -3.41 23.25
CA LEU A 83 -13.66 -4.35 23.10
C LEU A 83 -14.95 -3.80 23.72
N ALA A 84 -14.87 -3.25 24.91
CA ALA A 84 -16.01 -2.65 25.59
C ALA A 84 -16.61 -1.48 24.78
N ALA A 85 -15.76 -0.57 24.28
CA ALA A 85 -16.18 0.53 23.44
C ALA A 85 -16.81 0.05 22.13
N ALA A 86 -16.23 -0.95 21.47
CA ALA A 86 -16.74 -1.53 20.24
C ALA A 86 -18.10 -2.24 20.46
N CYS A 87 -18.26 -2.99 21.54
CA CYS A 87 -19.54 -3.61 21.90
C CYS A 87 -20.60 -2.54 22.22
N ALA A 88 -20.26 -1.53 23.01
CA ALA A 88 -21.17 -0.43 23.33
C ALA A 88 -21.64 0.31 22.07
N ALA A 89 -20.73 0.61 21.15
CA ALA A 89 -21.06 1.23 19.88
C ALA A 89 -21.98 0.35 19.01
N ALA A 90 -21.69 -0.96 18.94
CA ALA A 90 -22.50 -1.90 18.18
C ALA A 90 -23.92 -2.05 18.75
N ILE A 91 -24.08 -2.06 20.07
CA ILE A 91 -25.38 -2.18 20.72
C ILE A 91 -26.16 -0.89 20.63
N SER A 92 -25.55 0.26 20.95
CA SER A 92 -26.26 1.55 21.01
C SER A 92 -26.62 2.11 19.64
N TRP A 93 -25.81 1.83 18.60
CA TRP A 93 -26.03 2.38 17.26
C TRP A 93 -26.64 1.37 16.29
N SER A 94 -26.60 0.08 16.61
CA SER A 94 -27.15 -1.03 15.81
C SER A 94 -26.72 -0.93 14.32
N PRO A 95 -25.42 -1.08 14.01
CA PRO A 95 -24.95 -1.10 12.63
C PRO A 95 -25.42 -2.36 11.91
N ASP A 96 -25.54 -2.30 10.59
CA ASP A 96 -25.89 -3.44 9.73
C ASP A 96 -24.64 -4.26 9.37
N LEU A 97 -23.47 -3.63 9.40
CA LEU A 97 -22.18 -4.25 9.06
C LEU A 97 -21.07 -3.71 9.97
N ILE A 98 -20.14 -4.59 10.32
CA ILE A 98 -18.88 -4.23 10.99
C ILE A 98 -17.73 -4.45 10.00
N ILE A 99 -16.85 -3.47 9.81
CA ILE A 99 -15.61 -3.64 9.06
C ILE A 99 -14.42 -3.61 10.03
N CYS A 100 -13.79 -4.76 10.21
CA CYS A 100 -12.54 -4.87 10.94
C CYS A 100 -11.39 -4.41 10.03
N ALA A 101 -10.96 -3.18 10.20
CA ALA A 101 -9.95 -2.54 9.34
C ALA A 101 -8.51 -3.06 9.57
N HIS A 102 -8.34 -4.19 10.20
CA HIS A 102 -7.07 -4.93 10.36
C HIS A 102 -7.35 -6.28 11.03
N VAL A 103 -6.58 -7.33 10.67
CA VAL A 103 -6.71 -8.66 11.30
C VAL A 103 -6.52 -8.62 12.82
N GLY A 104 -5.77 -7.65 13.35
CA GLY A 104 -5.57 -7.47 14.79
C GLY A 104 -6.84 -7.16 15.57
N VAL A 105 -7.83 -6.53 14.98
CA VAL A 105 -9.13 -6.21 15.60
C VAL A 105 -10.25 -7.19 15.22
N ALA A 106 -9.99 -8.12 14.30
CA ALA A 106 -10.98 -9.12 13.87
C ALA A 106 -11.55 -9.98 15.00
N PRO A 107 -10.80 -10.37 16.06
CA PRO A 107 -11.37 -11.07 17.20
C PRO A 107 -12.51 -10.29 17.90
N ALA A 108 -12.43 -8.95 17.97
CA ALA A 108 -13.50 -8.12 18.52
C ALA A 108 -14.75 -8.15 17.61
N GLY A 109 -14.58 -8.06 16.30
CA GLY A 109 -15.69 -8.21 15.33
C GLY A 109 -16.42 -9.54 15.50
N ARG A 110 -15.67 -10.65 15.67
CA ARG A 110 -16.26 -11.96 15.92
C ARG A 110 -17.02 -12.05 17.25
N ILE A 111 -16.52 -11.41 18.30
CA ILE A 111 -17.23 -11.37 19.62
C ILE A 111 -18.55 -10.60 19.44
N ILE A 112 -18.53 -9.44 18.80
CA ILE A 112 -19.72 -8.64 18.55
C ILE A 112 -20.73 -9.43 17.70
N GLN A 113 -20.28 -10.10 16.63
CA GLN A 113 -21.15 -10.94 15.79
C GLN A 113 -21.86 -12.03 16.63
N LYS A 114 -21.16 -12.66 17.57
CA LYS A 114 -21.78 -13.67 18.44
C LYS A 114 -22.87 -13.08 19.36
N LEU A 115 -22.67 -11.85 19.81
CA LEU A 115 -23.59 -11.16 20.73
C LEU A 115 -24.80 -10.55 20.01
N THR A 116 -24.56 -9.98 18.81
CA THR A 116 -25.56 -9.15 18.13
C THR A 116 -26.08 -9.73 16.81
N ARG A 117 -25.42 -10.78 16.29
CA ARG A 117 -25.64 -11.36 14.96
C ARG A 117 -25.26 -10.44 13.79
N ILE A 118 -24.72 -9.26 14.03
CA ILE A 118 -24.26 -8.33 13.00
C ILE A 118 -23.08 -8.98 12.24
N PRO A 119 -23.12 -9.07 10.91
CA PRO A 119 -22.03 -9.60 10.11
C PRO A 119 -20.79 -8.70 10.18
N TYR A 120 -19.61 -9.26 9.93
CA TYR A 120 -18.39 -8.47 9.83
C TYR A 120 -17.52 -8.89 8.65
N TRP A 121 -16.73 -7.92 8.16
CA TRP A 121 -15.69 -8.09 7.16
C TRP A 121 -14.32 -7.85 7.80
N VAL A 122 -13.26 -8.40 7.18
CA VAL A 122 -11.87 -8.21 7.65
C VAL A 122 -11.01 -7.74 6.50
N ILE A 123 -10.25 -6.63 6.73
CA ILE A 123 -9.32 -6.10 5.75
C ILE A 123 -7.94 -6.72 5.94
N LEU A 124 -7.30 -7.09 4.81
CA LEU A 124 -6.00 -7.74 4.69
C LEU A 124 -5.05 -6.83 3.92
N TYR A 125 -3.86 -6.56 4.47
CA TYR A 125 -2.87 -5.66 3.87
C TYR A 125 -1.61 -6.37 3.37
N GLY A 126 -1.24 -7.53 3.93
CA GLY A 126 -0.04 -8.27 3.51
C GLY A 126 0.65 -9.04 4.63
N ILE A 127 1.82 -8.59 5.02
CA ILE A 127 2.71 -9.30 5.96
C ILE A 127 2.00 -9.78 7.24
N GLU A 128 1.05 -9.01 7.75
CA GLU A 128 0.32 -9.31 9.00
C GLU A 128 -0.59 -10.53 8.91
N VAL A 129 -0.83 -11.04 7.68
CA VAL A 129 -1.66 -12.23 7.41
C VAL A 129 -0.93 -13.33 6.64
N TRP A 130 0.27 -13.07 6.13
CA TRP A 130 1.06 -14.10 5.43
C TRP A 130 1.74 -15.08 6.39
N GLY A 131 1.99 -14.67 7.65
CA GLY A 131 2.58 -15.50 8.69
C GLY A 131 1.56 -16.22 9.55
N GLU A 132 2.05 -16.82 10.63
CA GLU A 132 1.19 -17.51 11.60
C GLU A 132 0.32 -16.51 12.36
N LEU A 133 -0.95 -16.83 12.48
CA LEU A 133 -1.90 -16.07 13.26
C LEU A 133 -2.25 -16.78 14.56
N SER A 134 -2.51 -16.00 15.61
CA SER A 134 -3.04 -16.57 16.85
C SER A 134 -4.38 -17.29 16.59
N PRO A 135 -4.75 -18.30 17.39
CA PRO A 135 -6.00 -19.04 17.24
C PRO A 135 -7.25 -18.14 17.19
N ALA A 136 -7.24 -17.04 17.95
CA ALA A 136 -8.35 -16.07 17.95
C ALA A 136 -8.49 -15.34 16.60
N LYS A 137 -7.38 -14.92 15.99
CA LYS A 137 -7.38 -14.29 14.67
C LYS A 137 -7.78 -15.28 13.58
N GLN A 138 -7.25 -16.50 13.59
CA GLN A 138 -7.62 -17.55 12.63
C GLN A 138 -9.12 -17.86 12.70
N LYS A 139 -9.67 -18.03 13.93
CA LYS A 139 -11.11 -18.23 14.12
C LYS A 139 -11.94 -17.04 13.65
N ALA A 140 -11.42 -15.82 13.75
CA ALA A 140 -12.09 -14.63 13.23
C ALA A 140 -12.05 -14.58 11.70
N LEU A 141 -10.92 -14.91 11.05
CA LEU A 141 -10.86 -14.99 9.60
C LEU A 141 -11.81 -16.04 9.00
N ARG A 142 -11.89 -17.23 9.62
CA ARG A 142 -12.79 -18.28 9.15
C ARG A 142 -14.28 -17.99 9.33
N ALA A 143 -14.63 -17.10 10.27
CA ALA A 143 -16.01 -16.77 10.60
C ALA A 143 -16.47 -15.43 9.97
N THR A 144 -15.61 -14.73 9.25
CA THR A 144 -15.98 -13.48 8.58
C THR A 144 -16.94 -13.74 7.43
N GLN A 145 -17.87 -12.81 7.21
CA GLN A 145 -18.76 -12.89 6.05
C GLN A 145 -17.99 -12.64 4.74
N ARG A 146 -16.98 -11.74 4.77
CA ARG A 146 -16.18 -11.38 3.61
C ARG A 146 -14.78 -10.96 4.01
N LEU A 147 -13.80 -11.34 3.20
CA LEU A 147 -12.45 -10.80 3.25
C LEU A 147 -12.35 -9.62 2.29
N VAL A 148 -11.78 -8.52 2.73
CA VAL A 148 -11.42 -7.38 1.88
C VAL A 148 -9.90 -7.36 1.77
N SER A 149 -9.36 -7.51 0.58
CA SER A 149 -7.91 -7.51 0.39
C SER A 149 -7.47 -6.38 -0.53
N ILE A 150 -6.34 -5.76 -0.21
CA ILE A 150 -5.79 -4.70 -1.07
C ILE A 150 -5.17 -5.24 -2.36
N THR A 151 -4.85 -6.55 -2.43
CA THR A 151 -4.34 -7.24 -3.62
C THR A 151 -4.87 -8.68 -3.69
N ARG A 152 -4.96 -9.25 -4.90
CA ARG A 152 -5.24 -10.67 -5.09
C ARG A 152 -4.10 -11.53 -4.53
N PHE A 153 -2.86 -11.07 -4.68
CA PHE A 153 -1.68 -11.74 -4.12
C PHE A 153 -1.85 -11.97 -2.61
N THR A 154 -2.15 -10.91 -1.85
CA THR A 154 -2.38 -11.02 -0.40
C THR A 154 -3.55 -11.92 -0.07
N LEU A 155 -4.66 -11.84 -0.83
CA LEU A 155 -5.81 -12.71 -0.64
C LEU A 155 -5.43 -14.18 -0.82
N ASN A 156 -4.81 -14.52 -1.96
CA ASN A 156 -4.43 -15.90 -2.29
C ASN A 156 -3.41 -16.47 -1.28
N ALA A 157 -2.40 -15.69 -0.91
CA ALA A 157 -1.43 -16.08 0.12
C ALA A 157 -2.11 -16.35 1.47
N THR A 158 -3.08 -15.52 1.86
CA THR A 158 -3.85 -15.69 3.11
C THR A 158 -4.73 -16.94 3.06
N ILE A 159 -5.44 -17.17 1.95
CA ILE A 159 -6.29 -18.36 1.75
C ILE A 159 -5.44 -19.63 1.86
N ALA A 160 -4.32 -19.68 1.16
CA ALA A 160 -3.40 -20.83 1.15
C ALA A 160 -2.82 -21.06 2.57
N ARG A 161 -2.28 -20.00 3.20
CA ARG A 161 -1.62 -20.10 4.51
C ARG A 161 -2.55 -20.57 5.64
N HIS A 162 -3.81 -20.14 5.62
CA HIS A 162 -4.76 -20.40 6.71
C HIS A 162 -5.85 -21.41 6.34
N SER A 163 -5.76 -22.04 5.16
CA SER A 163 -6.73 -23.04 4.66
C SER A 163 -8.17 -22.54 4.79
N LEU A 164 -8.46 -21.38 4.19
CA LEU A 164 -9.76 -20.71 4.34
C LEU A 164 -10.84 -21.25 3.39
N GLY A 165 -10.52 -22.17 2.47
CA GLY A 165 -11.44 -22.64 1.45
C GLY A 165 -11.69 -21.57 0.39
N ASP A 166 -12.96 -21.36 0.01
CA ASP A 166 -13.38 -20.35 -0.96
C ASP A 166 -14.20 -19.25 -0.27
N PRO A 167 -13.54 -18.29 0.41
CA PRO A 167 -14.22 -17.22 1.12
C PRO A 167 -14.77 -16.18 0.13
N ARG A 168 -15.94 -15.60 0.44
CA ARG A 168 -16.33 -14.35 -0.25
C ARG A 168 -15.25 -13.30 -0.07
N ALA A 169 -14.83 -12.65 -1.15
CA ALA A 169 -13.76 -11.68 -1.11
C ALA A 169 -14.07 -10.45 -1.97
N LEU A 170 -13.52 -9.31 -1.57
CA LEU A 170 -13.52 -8.06 -2.31
C LEU A 170 -12.06 -7.59 -2.46
N ILE A 171 -11.63 -7.29 -3.68
CA ILE A 171 -10.35 -6.61 -3.91
C ILE A 171 -10.60 -5.12 -3.92
N LEU A 172 -10.04 -4.45 -2.90
CA LEU A 172 -10.20 -3.02 -2.70
C LEU A 172 -8.80 -2.39 -2.49
N PRO A 173 -8.08 -2.07 -3.57
CA PRO A 173 -6.74 -1.51 -3.48
C PRO A 173 -6.75 -0.09 -2.91
N PRO A 174 -5.64 0.39 -2.32
CA PRO A 174 -5.53 1.77 -1.86
C PRO A 174 -5.66 2.76 -3.02
N THR A 175 -5.99 3.99 -2.69
CA THR A 175 -6.04 5.11 -3.65
C THR A 175 -4.72 5.84 -3.71
N LEU A 176 -4.50 6.56 -4.80
CA LEU A 176 -3.53 7.64 -4.81
C LEU A 176 -3.81 8.61 -3.64
N PRO A 177 -2.78 9.13 -2.97
CA PRO A 177 -2.96 10.24 -2.05
C PRO A 177 -3.70 11.37 -2.76
N ARG A 178 -4.70 11.98 -2.10
CA ARG A 178 -5.31 13.21 -2.63
C ARG A 178 -4.18 14.24 -2.77
N GLU A 179 -4.01 14.77 -3.98
CA GLU A 179 -3.00 15.76 -4.28
C GLU A 179 -3.05 16.89 -3.23
N LYS A 180 -2.02 16.95 -2.40
CA LYS A 180 -1.76 18.09 -1.56
C LYS A 180 -0.90 19.02 -2.40
N THR A 181 -1.50 20.08 -2.94
CA THR A 181 -0.88 21.25 -3.56
C THR A 181 0.07 20.96 -4.75
N PRO A 182 -0.11 21.60 -5.90
CA PRO A 182 0.85 21.54 -7.00
C PRO A 182 2.24 21.93 -6.49
N VAL A 183 3.25 21.11 -6.79
CA VAL A 183 4.63 21.45 -6.47
C VAL A 183 4.97 22.76 -7.20
N PRO A 184 5.35 23.84 -6.51
CA PRO A 184 5.80 25.05 -7.17
C PRO A 184 7.00 24.70 -8.07
N ALA A 185 6.99 25.12 -9.32
CA ALA A 185 8.09 24.92 -10.28
C ALA A 185 9.43 25.53 -9.81
N THR A 186 9.42 26.26 -8.69
CA THR A 186 10.55 26.98 -8.10
C THR A 186 11.24 26.28 -6.93
N THR A 187 10.79 25.07 -6.51
CA THR A 187 11.45 24.35 -5.42
C THR A 187 12.79 23.82 -5.91
N ARG A 188 13.86 24.59 -5.69
CA ARG A 188 15.24 24.23 -6.02
C ARG A 188 15.77 23.24 -4.98
N MET A 189 16.26 22.10 -5.42
CA MET A 189 17.20 21.28 -4.66
C MET A 189 18.64 21.60 -5.07
N PRO A 190 19.68 21.39 -4.22
CA PRO A 190 21.04 21.90 -4.40
C PRO A 190 21.87 21.28 -5.54
N LEU A 191 21.33 21.08 -6.74
CA LEU A 191 22.03 20.45 -7.87
C LEU A 191 21.79 21.16 -9.23
N ASP A 192 21.42 22.45 -9.22
CA ASP A 192 20.95 23.12 -10.42
C ASP A 192 22.01 24.07 -11.06
N ASP A 193 23.07 23.49 -11.68
CA ASP A 193 23.94 24.21 -12.60
C ASP A 193 24.18 23.40 -13.89
N GLY A 194 23.10 23.06 -14.62
CA GLY A 194 23.21 22.33 -15.89
C GLY A 194 21.98 21.48 -16.22
N GLN A 195 22.06 20.70 -17.30
CA GLN A 195 21.05 19.64 -17.53
C GLN A 195 21.10 18.65 -16.38
N PRO A 196 19.96 18.37 -15.72
CA PRO A 196 19.95 17.44 -14.59
C PRO A 196 20.40 16.04 -15.06
N PRO A 197 21.28 15.38 -14.29
CA PRO A 197 21.74 14.03 -14.64
C PRO A 197 20.56 13.04 -14.66
N PRO A 198 20.65 11.94 -15.44
CA PRO A 198 19.67 10.87 -15.41
C PRO A 198 19.53 10.32 -13.98
N MET A 199 18.35 10.48 -13.38
CA MET A 199 18.14 10.16 -11.97
C MET A 199 17.23 8.96 -11.80
N VAL A 200 17.68 7.96 -11.03
CA VAL A 200 16.85 6.86 -10.51
C VAL A 200 16.47 7.17 -9.06
N LEU A 201 15.23 6.90 -8.71
CA LEU A 201 14.68 7.15 -7.38
C LEU A 201 14.17 5.85 -6.75
N THR A 202 14.54 5.59 -5.51
CA THR A 202 13.84 4.66 -4.60
C THR A 202 13.34 5.42 -3.39
N VAL A 203 12.11 5.15 -2.97
CA VAL A 203 11.49 5.77 -1.80
C VAL A 203 11.01 4.69 -0.84
N GLY A 204 11.42 4.79 0.42
CA GLY A 204 10.96 3.86 1.44
C GLY A 204 11.78 3.89 2.72
N ARG A 205 11.31 3.21 3.74
CA ARG A 205 12.10 3.03 4.96
C ARG A 205 13.35 2.23 4.67
N VAL A 206 14.48 2.70 5.18
CA VAL A 206 15.78 2.05 5.08
C VAL A 206 16.05 1.30 6.40
N ALA A 207 15.22 0.29 6.67
CA ALA A 207 15.26 -0.46 7.91
C ALA A 207 15.85 -1.87 7.70
N SER A 208 16.65 -2.34 8.66
CA SER A 208 17.25 -3.68 8.62
C SER A 208 16.21 -4.80 8.52
N SER A 209 15.02 -4.58 9.05
CA SER A 209 13.87 -5.48 8.93
C SER A 209 13.19 -5.45 7.56
N GLU A 210 13.51 -4.46 6.69
CA GLU A 210 12.88 -4.22 5.39
C GLU A 210 13.86 -4.33 4.21
N ARG A 211 14.96 -5.06 4.36
CA ARG A 211 15.94 -5.30 3.28
C ARG A 211 15.35 -5.96 2.03
N TYR A 212 14.16 -6.53 2.16
CA TYR A 212 13.40 -7.05 1.02
C TYR A 212 13.05 -5.98 -0.02
N LYS A 213 13.12 -4.69 0.31
CA LYS A 213 12.83 -3.57 -0.63
C LYS A 213 13.83 -3.43 -1.79
N GLY A 214 14.93 -4.19 -1.77
CA GLY A 214 15.84 -4.30 -2.91
C GLY A 214 16.92 -3.23 -2.98
N HIS A 215 17.18 -2.46 -1.90
CA HIS A 215 18.29 -1.50 -1.89
C HIS A 215 19.65 -2.15 -2.21
N ASP A 216 19.87 -3.38 -1.72
CA ASP A 216 21.12 -4.11 -1.94
C ASP A 216 21.33 -4.46 -3.42
N VAL A 217 20.32 -5.02 -4.07
CA VAL A 217 20.42 -5.40 -5.49
C VAL A 217 20.53 -4.17 -6.41
N MET A 218 19.90 -3.06 -6.03
CA MET A 218 20.04 -1.78 -6.73
C MET A 218 21.48 -1.28 -6.67
N LEU A 219 22.14 -1.30 -5.49
CA LEU A 219 23.54 -0.92 -5.35
C LEU A 219 24.46 -1.87 -6.12
N GLU A 220 24.20 -3.17 -6.13
CA GLU A 220 24.95 -4.17 -6.89
C GLU A 220 24.81 -4.00 -8.41
N ALA A 221 23.65 -3.56 -8.88
CA ALA A 221 23.40 -3.26 -10.29
C ALA A 221 24.08 -1.97 -10.76
N TRP A 222 24.27 -1.01 -9.85
CA TRP A 222 24.65 0.36 -10.17
C TRP A 222 26.02 0.52 -10.88
N PRO A 223 27.08 -0.25 -10.58
CA PRO A 223 28.31 -0.21 -11.35
C PRO A 223 28.13 -0.51 -12.84
N SER A 224 27.17 -1.38 -13.20
CA SER A 224 26.85 -1.70 -14.59
C SER A 224 26.14 -0.53 -15.28
N VAL A 225 25.26 0.15 -14.57
CA VAL A 225 24.61 1.37 -15.05
C VAL A 225 25.63 2.46 -15.34
N LEU A 226 26.55 2.72 -14.40
CA LEU A 226 27.58 3.77 -14.56
C LEU A 226 28.56 3.50 -15.71
N ARG A 227 28.83 2.24 -16.06
CA ARG A 227 29.64 1.91 -17.25
C ARG A 227 29.00 2.38 -18.55
N ARG A 228 27.68 2.44 -18.61
CA ARG A 228 26.92 2.88 -19.80
C ARG A 228 26.52 4.35 -19.74
N LEU A 229 26.23 4.83 -18.55
CA LEU A 229 25.70 6.16 -18.25
C LEU A 229 26.49 6.77 -17.08
N PRO A 230 27.71 7.26 -17.31
CA PRO A 230 28.63 7.70 -16.24
C PRO A 230 28.07 8.83 -15.36
N ASP A 231 27.18 9.65 -15.90
CA ASP A 231 26.60 10.80 -15.20
C ASP A 231 25.32 10.45 -14.44
N ALA A 232 24.85 9.18 -14.50
CA ALA A 232 23.64 8.77 -13.81
C ALA A 232 23.79 8.87 -12.29
N VAL A 233 22.69 9.28 -11.61
CA VAL A 233 22.63 9.37 -10.13
C VAL A 233 21.50 8.50 -9.58
N TYR A 234 21.74 7.90 -8.42
CA TYR A 234 20.77 7.10 -7.71
C TYR A 234 20.43 7.70 -6.36
N TRP A 235 19.17 7.99 -6.12
CA TRP A 235 18.68 8.57 -4.87
C TRP A 235 17.84 7.56 -4.09
N ILE A 236 18.20 7.36 -2.81
CA ILE A 236 17.47 6.53 -1.85
C ILE A 236 16.88 7.45 -0.79
N VAL A 237 15.60 7.77 -0.93
CA VAL A 237 14.87 8.68 -0.04
C VAL A 237 14.16 7.89 1.05
N GLY A 238 14.47 8.23 2.29
CA GLY A 238 13.90 7.64 3.49
C GLY A 238 14.96 7.38 4.56
N GLY A 239 14.51 7.09 5.76
CA GLY A 239 15.38 6.85 6.91
C GLY A 239 15.22 5.46 7.51
N GLY A 240 16.17 5.08 8.35
CA GLY A 240 16.15 3.83 9.10
C GLY A 240 17.52 3.41 9.60
N ASP A 241 17.54 2.32 10.33
CA ASP A 241 18.73 1.77 11.01
C ASP A 241 19.73 1.05 10.07
N ASP A 242 19.37 0.86 8.79
CA ASP A 242 20.23 0.19 7.80
C ASP A 242 20.99 1.17 6.89
N LEU A 243 20.81 2.48 7.08
CA LEU A 243 21.39 3.52 6.23
C LEU A 243 22.91 3.46 6.18
N ALA A 244 23.56 3.45 7.36
CA ALA A 244 25.03 3.40 7.45
C ALA A 244 25.62 2.18 6.74
N ARG A 245 24.93 1.03 6.76
CA ARG A 245 25.37 -0.18 6.05
C ARG A 245 25.28 0.01 4.52
N LEU A 246 24.21 0.61 4.00
CA LEU A 246 24.07 0.87 2.57
C LEU A 246 25.10 1.91 2.08
N GLU A 247 25.39 2.93 2.87
CA GLU A 247 26.47 3.90 2.58
C GLU A 247 27.85 3.22 2.53
N ALA A 248 28.13 2.31 3.48
CA ALA A 248 29.35 1.51 3.46
C ALA A 248 29.44 0.65 2.19
N LYS A 249 28.33 -0.06 1.84
CA LYS A 249 28.24 -0.85 0.63
C LYS A 249 28.46 -0.02 -0.64
N ALA A 250 27.93 1.19 -0.71
CA ALA A 250 28.15 2.09 -1.85
C ALA A 250 29.64 2.48 -1.98
N ARG A 251 30.35 2.69 -0.85
CA ARG A 251 31.81 2.94 -0.84
C ARG A 251 32.59 1.71 -1.30
N GLU A 252 32.26 0.52 -0.80
CA GLU A 252 32.92 -0.75 -1.18
C GLU A 252 32.77 -1.04 -2.68
N LEU A 253 31.62 -0.70 -3.27
CA LEU A 253 31.35 -0.86 -4.70
C LEU A 253 31.95 0.27 -5.55
N GLY A 254 32.57 1.30 -4.95
CA GLY A 254 33.15 2.44 -5.67
C GLY A 254 32.13 3.39 -6.29
N ILE A 255 30.88 3.37 -5.85
CA ILE A 255 29.76 4.15 -6.45
C ILE A 255 29.29 5.31 -5.56
N ALA A 256 29.94 5.57 -4.43
CA ALA A 256 29.50 6.57 -3.45
C ALA A 256 29.34 7.99 -4.04
N ALA A 257 30.07 8.33 -5.09
CA ALA A 257 29.98 9.63 -5.76
C ALA A 257 28.65 9.83 -6.51
N SER A 258 28.02 8.76 -6.97
CA SER A 258 26.77 8.78 -7.77
C SER A 258 25.53 8.35 -6.99
N VAL A 259 25.65 7.89 -5.73
CA VAL A 259 24.54 7.49 -4.87
C VAL A 259 24.31 8.55 -3.80
N ARG A 260 23.06 8.93 -3.59
CA ARG A 260 22.66 9.92 -2.58
C ARG A 260 21.65 9.32 -1.60
N PHE A 261 21.83 9.64 -0.33
CA PHE A 261 20.97 9.24 0.77
C PHE A 261 20.45 10.51 1.50
N PRO A 262 19.42 11.19 0.96
CA PRO A 262 18.91 12.43 1.56
C PRO A 262 18.31 12.22 2.95
N GLY A 263 18.02 10.98 3.34
CA GLY A 263 17.27 10.69 4.55
C GLY A 263 15.77 10.91 4.38
N PRO A 264 15.03 11.08 5.48
CA PRO A 264 13.62 11.47 5.44
C PRO A 264 13.48 12.89 4.88
N VAL A 265 12.56 13.08 3.96
CA VAL A 265 12.25 14.38 3.34
C VAL A 265 10.79 14.77 3.60
N SER A 266 10.47 16.06 3.47
CA SER A 266 9.07 16.53 3.54
C SER A 266 8.24 16.00 2.35
N SER A 267 6.91 16.12 2.43
CA SER A 267 6.02 15.74 1.33
C SER A 267 6.29 16.57 0.06
N GLU A 268 6.61 17.84 0.23
CA GLU A 268 6.94 18.77 -0.85
C GLU A 268 8.26 18.37 -1.53
N GLU A 269 9.30 18.07 -0.75
CA GLU A 269 10.58 17.60 -1.27
C GLU A 269 10.44 16.24 -1.96
N LEU A 270 9.62 15.33 -1.40
CA LEU A 270 9.34 14.03 -2.01
C LEU A 270 8.67 14.20 -3.38
N ALA A 271 7.71 15.11 -3.50
CA ALA A 271 7.07 15.41 -4.78
C ALA A 271 8.08 15.96 -5.80
N VAL A 272 9.05 16.78 -5.37
CA VAL A 272 10.17 17.22 -6.23
C VAL A 272 11.02 16.03 -6.67
N CYS A 273 11.35 15.11 -5.76
CA CYS A 273 12.11 13.90 -6.11
C CYS A 273 11.38 13.07 -7.18
N TYR A 274 10.09 12.82 -7.01
CA TYR A 274 9.28 12.15 -8.03
C TYR A 274 9.23 12.93 -9.36
N HIS A 275 9.10 14.24 -9.30
CA HIS A 275 9.07 15.06 -10.52
C HIS A 275 10.40 15.00 -11.29
N ARG A 276 11.53 14.99 -10.60
CA ARG A 276 12.87 15.04 -11.19
C ARG A 276 13.41 13.70 -11.64
N CYS A 277 13.02 12.60 -11.03
CA CYS A 277 13.54 11.30 -11.43
C CYS A 277 13.11 10.95 -12.86
N CYS A 278 13.99 10.21 -13.55
CA CYS A 278 13.68 9.63 -14.86
C CYS A 278 12.95 8.30 -14.71
N VAL A 279 13.33 7.52 -13.68
CA VAL A 279 12.83 6.17 -13.39
C VAL A 279 12.68 6.02 -11.89
N PHE A 280 11.57 5.46 -11.45
CA PHE A 280 11.43 4.94 -10.10
C PHE A 280 11.78 3.46 -10.06
N ALA A 281 12.61 3.02 -9.14
CA ALA A 281 13.01 1.62 -9.04
C ALA A 281 12.95 1.12 -7.59
N MET A 282 12.22 0.02 -7.36
CA MET A 282 12.22 -0.69 -6.07
C MET A 282 11.97 -2.19 -6.32
N PRO A 283 12.99 -2.98 -6.73
CA PRO A 283 12.83 -4.41 -6.98
C PRO A 283 12.68 -5.17 -5.65
N ALA A 284 11.49 -5.07 -5.06
CA ALA A 284 11.20 -5.63 -3.74
C ALA A 284 10.97 -7.15 -3.82
N ARG A 285 11.69 -7.92 -3.00
CA ARG A 285 11.50 -9.38 -2.89
C ARG A 285 10.27 -9.71 -2.04
N THR A 286 9.64 -10.82 -2.36
CA THR A 286 8.57 -11.39 -1.53
C THR A 286 8.97 -12.80 -1.10
N GLU A 287 8.99 -13.04 0.20
CA GLU A 287 9.45 -14.27 0.85
C GLU A 287 8.31 -14.81 1.72
N LEU A 288 7.42 -15.64 1.15
CA LEU A 288 6.27 -16.20 1.89
C LEU A 288 6.66 -17.41 2.75
N ASP A 289 7.65 -18.19 2.31
CA ASP A 289 8.08 -19.44 2.98
C ASP A 289 9.07 -19.19 4.13
N ALA A 290 9.49 -17.94 4.32
CA ALA A 290 10.33 -17.59 5.45
C ALA A 290 9.58 -17.80 6.78
N ARG A 291 10.31 -18.12 7.86
CA ARG A 291 9.74 -18.23 9.22
C ARG A 291 8.96 -16.95 9.61
N THR A 292 9.41 -15.81 9.14
CA THR A 292 8.71 -14.54 9.20
C THR A 292 8.56 -14.02 7.78
N PRO A 293 7.39 -14.14 7.15
CA PRO A 293 7.16 -13.66 5.80
C PRO A 293 7.49 -12.20 5.64
N ARG A 294 8.06 -11.85 4.49
CA ARG A 294 8.49 -10.48 4.16
C ARG A 294 8.10 -10.15 2.73
N GLY A 295 7.89 -8.88 2.47
CA GLY A 295 7.58 -8.40 1.13
C GLY A 295 6.76 -7.13 1.15
N GLU A 296 6.53 -6.57 -0.02
CA GLU A 296 5.68 -5.42 -0.19
C GLU A 296 4.21 -5.84 -0.28
N GLY A 297 3.37 -5.34 0.63
CA GLY A 297 1.94 -5.68 0.65
C GLY A 297 1.15 -5.04 -0.48
N PHE A 298 1.64 -3.91 -1.00
CA PHE A 298 1.10 -3.21 -2.15
C PHE A 298 2.17 -2.40 -2.88
N GLY A 299 2.84 -1.46 -2.18
CA GLY A 299 3.82 -0.57 -2.76
C GLY A 299 3.22 0.74 -3.28
N ILE A 300 2.59 1.51 -2.38
CA ILE A 300 1.98 2.81 -2.73
C ILE A 300 2.96 3.75 -3.45
N VAL A 301 4.25 3.65 -3.15
CA VAL A 301 5.31 4.47 -3.74
C VAL A 301 5.45 4.27 -5.27
N TYR A 302 5.07 3.10 -5.79
CA TYR A 302 4.99 2.89 -7.24
C TYR A 302 3.84 3.71 -7.84
N LEU A 303 2.65 3.72 -7.17
CA LEU A 303 1.52 4.54 -7.64
C LEU A 303 1.88 6.02 -7.60
N GLU A 304 2.60 6.46 -6.56
CA GLU A 304 3.06 7.86 -6.45
C GLU A 304 4.00 8.22 -7.61
N ALA A 305 4.98 7.38 -7.93
CA ALA A 305 5.87 7.59 -9.06
C ALA A 305 5.11 7.60 -10.40
N MET A 306 4.21 6.61 -10.61
CA MET A 306 3.38 6.52 -11.81
C MET A 306 2.46 7.74 -11.96
N ALA A 307 1.90 8.27 -10.87
CA ALA A 307 1.08 9.49 -10.90
C ALA A 307 1.87 10.73 -11.33
N HIS A 308 3.20 10.73 -11.06
CA HIS A 308 4.12 11.76 -11.56
C HIS A 308 4.61 11.49 -13.01
N GLY A 309 4.01 10.51 -13.70
CA GLY A 309 4.38 10.18 -15.07
C GLY A 309 5.74 9.50 -15.18
N LYS A 310 6.15 8.73 -14.16
CA LYS A 310 7.44 8.03 -14.17
C LYS A 310 7.24 6.55 -14.47
N PRO A 311 8.04 5.97 -15.38
CA PRO A 311 8.10 4.53 -15.54
C PRO A 311 8.69 3.91 -14.30
N VAL A 312 8.30 2.67 -14.00
CA VAL A 312 8.75 1.99 -12.78
C VAL A 312 9.53 0.72 -13.11
N VAL A 313 10.57 0.41 -12.33
CA VAL A 313 11.22 -0.90 -12.31
C VAL A 313 10.78 -1.60 -11.02
N GLY A 314 10.00 -2.65 -11.18
CA GLY A 314 9.39 -3.41 -10.07
C GLY A 314 9.70 -4.91 -10.12
N PRO A 315 9.32 -5.65 -9.07
CA PRO A 315 9.54 -7.10 -9.04
C PRO A 315 8.55 -7.83 -9.98
N ARG A 316 9.01 -8.90 -10.62
CA ARG A 316 8.15 -9.78 -11.45
C ARG A 316 7.14 -10.58 -10.63
N MET A 317 7.34 -10.68 -9.31
CA MET A 317 6.48 -11.43 -8.39
C MET A 317 6.12 -10.60 -7.17
N GLY A 318 4.99 -10.91 -6.56
CA GLY A 318 4.48 -10.21 -5.38
C GLY A 318 3.37 -9.22 -5.69
N ALA A 319 2.95 -8.48 -4.70
CA ALA A 319 1.80 -7.57 -4.81
C ALA A 319 2.01 -6.45 -5.85
N PRO A 320 3.19 -5.82 -6.01
CA PRO A 320 3.38 -4.79 -7.04
C PRO A 320 3.21 -5.29 -8.47
N ALA A 321 3.54 -6.56 -8.74
CA ALA A 321 3.39 -7.16 -10.07
C ALA A 321 1.92 -7.25 -10.54
N GLU A 322 0.94 -7.06 -9.65
CA GLU A 322 -0.48 -7.11 -10.04
C GLU A 322 -0.94 -5.86 -10.81
N PHE A 323 -0.28 -4.72 -10.60
CA PHE A 323 -0.70 -3.48 -11.24
C PHE A 323 0.36 -2.85 -12.14
N ILE A 324 1.63 -3.27 -12.05
CA ILE A 324 2.67 -2.86 -12.99
C ILE A 324 2.57 -3.79 -14.21
N ARG A 325 2.21 -3.23 -15.37
CA ARG A 325 2.21 -3.98 -16.63
C ARG A 325 3.58 -3.85 -17.29
N ASP A 326 4.23 -5.01 -17.47
CA ASP A 326 5.57 -5.09 -18.08
C ASP A 326 5.58 -4.56 -19.52
N GLY A 327 6.53 -3.70 -19.82
CA GLY A 327 6.65 -3.03 -21.14
C GLY A 327 5.65 -1.89 -21.37
N GLU A 328 4.60 -1.72 -20.55
CA GLU A 328 3.57 -0.67 -20.69
C GLU A 328 3.73 0.46 -19.66
N HIS A 329 3.82 0.09 -18.37
CA HIS A 329 3.95 1.05 -17.27
C HIS A 329 5.37 1.14 -16.71
N GLY A 330 6.20 0.17 -17.02
CA GLY A 330 7.55 0.00 -16.54
C GLY A 330 8.09 -1.36 -16.93
N LEU A 331 9.15 -1.80 -16.25
CA LEU A 331 9.79 -3.10 -16.47
C LEU A 331 9.74 -3.94 -15.19
N LEU A 332 9.42 -5.23 -15.36
CA LEU A 332 9.38 -6.21 -14.28
C LEU A 332 10.66 -7.07 -14.32
N VAL A 333 11.38 -7.09 -13.22
CA VAL A 333 12.67 -7.79 -13.08
C VAL A 333 12.62 -8.87 -12.02
N ASP A 334 13.54 -9.82 -12.09
CA ASP A 334 13.86 -10.68 -10.94
C ASP A 334 14.54 -9.81 -9.86
N PRO A 335 13.94 -9.63 -8.68
CA PRO A 335 14.48 -8.78 -7.62
C PRO A 335 15.76 -9.33 -6.97
N SER A 336 16.22 -10.52 -7.35
CA SER A 336 17.51 -11.11 -6.93
C SER A 336 18.61 -10.99 -8.00
N SER A 337 18.27 -10.52 -9.20
CA SER A 337 19.19 -10.39 -10.34
C SER A 337 19.66 -8.95 -10.54
N ALA A 338 20.87 -8.64 -10.07
CA ALA A 338 21.50 -7.34 -10.32
C ALA A 338 21.68 -7.05 -11.83
N SER A 339 21.85 -8.09 -12.65
CA SER A 339 21.94 -7.95 -14.10
C SER A 339 20.61 -7.48 -14.69
N GLU A 340 19.48 -8.17 -14.39
CA GLU A 340 18.18 -7.75 -14.92
C GLU A 340 17.80 -6.33 -14.45
N VAL A 341 18.11 -5.99 -13.19
CA VAL A 341 17.91 -4.64 -12.66
C VAL A 341 18.73 -3.61 -13.45
N SER A 342 20.04 -3.89 -13.67
CA SER A 342 20.88 -2.96 -14.42
C SER A 342 20.44 -2.81 -15.88
N ASP A 343 20.04 -3.90 -16.53
CA ASP A 343 19.60 -3.88 -17.92
C ASP A 343 18.32 -3.05 -18.09
N ALA A 344 17.35 -3.24 -17.19
CA ALA A 344 16.12 -2.45 -17.17
C ALA A 344 16.37 -0.95 -16.93
N LEU A 345 17.30 -0.61 -16.02
CA LEU A 345 17.68 0.78 -15.78
C LEU A 345 18.40 1.40 -16.97
N ILE A 346 19.34 0.69 -17.60
CA ILE A 346 20.07 1.14 -18.78
C ILE A 346 19.11 1.36 -19.95
N GLU A 347 18.15 0.46 -20.15
CA GLU A 347 17.12 0.57 -21.18
C GLU A 347 16.28 1.85 -21.01
N LEU A 348 15.75 2.09 -19.82
CA LEU A 348 14.88 3.26 -19.58
C LEU A 348 15.63 4.58 -19.52
N LEU A 349 16.85 4.60 -18.96
CA LEU A 349 17.67 5.81 -18.91
C LEU A 349 18.31 6.13 -20.29
N GLY A 350 18.56 5.10 -21.11
CA GLY A 350 19.16 5.23 -22.44
C GLY A 350 18.16 5.64 -23.54
N ASP A 351 16.85 5.45 -23.30
CA ASP A 351 15.77 5.90 -24.21
C ASP A 351 14.75 6.76 -23.44
N PRO A 352 15.03 8.06 -23.27
CA PRO A 352 14.14 9.00 -22.57
C PRO A 352 12.75 9.11 -23.18
N GLU A 353 12.61 8.94 -24.50
CA GLU A 353 11.31 8.99 -25.18
C GLU A 353 10.46 7.77 -24.84
N ARG A 354 11.05 6.59 -24.80
CA ARG A 354 10.37 5.38 -24.34
C ARG A 354 9.97 5.48 -22.86
N ALA A 355 10.89 5.93 -22.02
CA ALA A 355 10.63 6.16 -20.59
C ALA A 355 9.46 7.16 -20.40
N ARG A 356 9.43 8.25 -21.16
CA ARG A 356 8.35 9.24 -21.11
C ARG A 356 7.01 8.65 -21.55
N ARG A 357 6.95 7.89 -22.67
CA ARG A 357 5.71 7.21 -23.11
C ARG A 357 5.20 6.22 -22.08
N MET A 358 6.08 5.42 -21.50
CA MET A 358 5.75 4.47 -20.43
C MET A 358 5.21 5.18 -19.19
N GLY A 359 5.87 6.26 -18.75
CA GLY A 359 5.45 7.07 -17.62
C GLY A 359 4.08 7.71 -17.86
N GLU A 360 3.79 8.19 -19.06
CA GLU A 360 2.47 8.77 -19.37
C GLU A 360 1.37 7.70 -19.35
N ALA A 361 1.61 6.50 -19.91
CA ALA A 361 0.68 5.38 -19.83
C ALA A 361 0.44 4.96 -18.37
N ALA A 362 1.51 4.90 -17.57
CA ALA A 362 1.44 4.62 -16.15
C ALA A 362 0.59 5.65 -15.39
N LYS A 363 0.76 6.95 -15.70
CA LYS A 363 -0.02 8.03 -15.10
C LYS A 363 -1.51 7.92 -15.41
N GLN A 364 -1.85 7.72 -16.68
CA GLN A 364 -3.23 7.53 -17.11
C GLN A 364 -3.89 6.35 -16.39
N PHE A 365 -3.19 5.22 -16.32
CA PHE A 365 -3.67 4.03 -15.64
C PHE A 365 -3.94 4.26 -14.16
N VAL A 366 -2.97 4.80 -13.41
CA VAL A 366 -3.15 4.96 -11.95
C VAL A 366 -4.17 6.04 -11.61
N THR A 367 -4.28 7.09 -12.44
CA THR A 367 -5.26 8.15 -12.23
C THR A 367 -6.69 7.63 -12.41
N SER A 368 -6.92 6.71 -13.34
CA SER A 368 -8.24 6.09 -13.52
C SER A 368 -8.53 5.00 -12.49
N GLU A 369 -7.61 4.05 -12.32
CA GLU A 369 -7.86 2.81 -11.56
C GLU A 369 -7.74 2.99 -10.05
N PHE A 370 -6.88 3.91 -9.58
CA PHE A 370 -6.59 4.14 -8.18
C PHE A 370 -7.07 5.50 -7.67
N SER A 371 -8.06 6.09 -8.35
CA SER A 371 -8.76 7.28 -7.89
C SER A 371 -9.67 6.98 -6.70
N PHE A 372 -10.02 8.03 -5.95
CA PHE A 372 -11.01 7.92 -4.88
C PHE A 372 -12.39 7.49 -5.40
N GLU A 373 -12.76 7.95 -6.59
CA GLU A 373 -14.00 7.59 -7.28
C GLU A 373 -14.04 6.09 -7.61
N SER A 374 -12.94 5.54 -8.14
CA SER A 374 -12.81 4.11 -8.42
C SER A 374 -12.86 3.26 -7.14
N PHE A 375 -12.28 3.75 -6.05
CA PHE A 375 -12.39 3.12 -4.73
C PHE A 375 -13.86 3.11 -4.25
N CYS A 376 -14.56 4.24 -4.31
CA CYS A 376 -15.97 4.35 -3.94
C CYS A 376 -16.87 3.44 -4.79
N LYS A 377 -16.59 3.34 -6.11
CA LYS A 377 -17.32 2.44 -7.01
C LYS A 377 -17.13 0.97 -6.57
N ARG A 378 -15.91 0.50 -6.40
CA ARG A 378 -15.62 -0.88 -5.94
C ARG A 378 -16.24 -1.18 -4.57
N LEU A 379 -16.15 -0.21 -3.65
CA LEU A 379 -16.77 -0.35 -2.32
C LEU A 379 -18.30 -0.47 -2.42
N ARG A 380 -18.94 0.35 -3.24
CA ARG A 380 -20.40 0.30 -3.45
C ARG A 380 -20.82 -1.05 -4.03
N GLU A 381 -20.14 -1.54 -5.05
CA GLU A 381 -20.38 -2.86 -5.65
C GLU A 381 -20.26 -3.95 -4.59
N GLY A 382 -19.17 -3.93 -3.80
CA GLY A 382 -18.99 -4.90 -2.73
C GLY A 382 -20.02 -4.84 -1.60
N LEU A 383 -20.62 -3.68 -1.33
CA LEU A 383 -21.69 -3.54 -0.32
C LEU A 383 -23.07 -4.02 -0.83
N GLN A 384 -23.25 -4.18 -2.14
CA GLN A 384 -24.49 -4.63 -2.77
C GLN A 384 -24.54 -6.16 -2.96
N GLU A 385 -23.42 -6.86 -2.96
CA GLU A 385 -23.29 -8.32 -3.03
C GLU A 385 -23.48 -9.00 -1.64
#